data_75b8678dd6cef029dc7beb05204d5e74
#
_entry.id   75b8678dd6cef029dc7beb05204d5e74
#
_cell.length_a   1.000
_cell.length_b   1.000
_cell.length_c   1.000
_cell.angle_alpha   90.00
_cell.angle_beta   90.00
_cell.angle_gamma   90.00
#
_symmetry.space_group_name_H-M   'P 1'
#
loop_
_entity.id
_entity.type
_entity.pdbx_description
1 polymer ?
#
loop_
_entity_poly.entity_id
_entity_poly.type
_entity_poly.pdbx_seq_one_letter_code
_entity_poly.pdbx_strand_id
1 'polypeptide(L)'
;MCGRLAYIGIGLNSCMGKPSEMVGQPFHAAAISFDKTSGGDWVMEKSAWIYPAFYTVSHNILPTDDVPGSAKTRDSQVDYMESIVHGMNSGLDSYLDVRLAILLFRNVYTNEGKKYVHKVAALLLSALEKNPHNIEGWELLFTHIGLTTITDDDIIQKIYNVFRPYANLYTKTYERLLQA
;
A
#
# COMPACT_ATOMS: atom_id res chain seq x y z
N MET A 1 17.27 -17.08 4.28
CA MET A 1 16.98 -17.21 5.75
C MET A 1 16.20 -16.01 6.28
N CYS A 2 16.53 -14.76 5.91
CA CYS A 2 15.88 -13.52 6.40
C CYS A 2 14.37 -13.47 6.18
N GLY A 3 13.86 -13.87 5.01
CA GLY A 3 12.41 -13.89 4.76
C GLY A 3 11.62 -14.75 5.75
N ARG A 4 12.14 -15.92 6.13
CA ARG A 4 11.48 -16.77 7.13
C ARG A 4 11.42 -16.11 8.50
N LEU A 5 12.51 -15.42 8.91
CA LEU A 5 12.55 -14.69 10.17
C LEU A 5 11.59 -13.49 10.16
N ALA A 6 11.49 -12.79 9.01
CA ALA A 6 10.51 -11.71 8.86
C ALA A 6 9.07 -12.22 9.01
N TYR A 7 8.72 -13.35 8.38
CA TYR A 7 7.41 -13.97 8.55
C TYR A 7 7.13 -14.40 10.00
N ILE A 8 8.11 -14.96 10.70
CA ILE A 8 7.97 -15.31 12.12
C ILE A 8 7.73 -14.05 12.95
N GLY A 9 8.50 -12.98 12.69
CA GLY A 9 8.32 -11.70 13.39
C GLY A 9 6.93 -11.11 13.18
N ILE A 10 6.42 -11.12 11.94
CA ILE A 10 5.06 -10.67 11.63
C ILE A 10 4.03 -11.53 12.36
N GLY A 11 4.19 -12.86 12.34
CA GLY A 11 3.29 -13.78 13.05
C GLY A 11 3.26 -13.53 14.55
N LEU A 12 4.41 -13.33 15.19
CA LEU A 12 4.50 -13.01 16.62
C LEU A 12 3.84 -11.67 16.93
N ASN A 13 4.10 -10.62 16.13
CA ASN A 13 3.47 -9.33 16.29
C ASN A 13 1.94 -9.44 16.15
N SER A 14 1.46 -10.20 15.17
CA SER A 14 0.03 -10.43 14.98
C SER A 14 -0.62 -11.14 16.18
N CYS A 15 0.09 -12.11 16.78
CA CYS A 15 -0.38 -12.77 18.02
C CYS A 15 -0.48 -11.79 19.20
N MET A 16 0.33 -10.73 19.20
CA MET A 16 0.30 -9.65 20.21
C MET A 16 -0.66 -8.51 19.84
N GLY A 17 -1.42 -8.65 18.76
CA GLY A 17 -2.31 -7.60 18.26
C GLY A 17 -1.58 -6.41 17.64
N LYS A 18 -0.30 -6.57 17.29
CA LYS A 18 0.53 -5.51 16.70
C LYS A 18 0.57 -5.64 15.17
N PRO A 19 0.00 -4.70 14.42
CA PRO A 19 0.05 -4.71 12.97
C PRO A 19 1.48 -4.72 12.46
N SER A 20 1.77 -5.52 11.44
CA SER A 20 3.12 -5.65 10.89
C SER A 20 3.08 -5.97 9.40
N GLU A 21 4.09 -5.51 8.69
CA GLU A 21 4.29 -5.74 7.26
C GLU A 21 5.71 -6.23 6.99
N MET A 22 5.85 -7.03 5.93
CA MET A 22 7.16 -7.42 5.45
C MET A 22 7.70 -6.38 4.46
N VAL A 23 8.95 -6.00 4.66
CA VAL A 23 9.65 -5.07 3.76
C VAL A 23 10.85 -5.74 3.12
N GLY A 24 11.03 -5.47 1.83
CA GLY A 24 12.22 -5.86 1.09
C GLY A 24 13.32 -4.80 1.22
N GLN A 25 14.53 -5.27 1.36
CA GLN A 25 15.76 -4.48 1.24
C GLN A 25 16.70 -5.21 0.29
N PRO A 26 17.73 -4.60 -0.28
CA PRO A 26 18.67 -5.31 -1.14
C PRO A 26 19.20 -6.56 -0.45
N PHE A 27 18.93 -7.73 -1.06
CA PHE A 27 19.31 -9.04 -0.54
C PHE A 27 18.80 -9.39 0.87
N HIS A 28 17.80 -8.65 1.38
CA HIS A 28 17.27 -8.82 2.72
C HIS A 28 15.75 -8.64 2.77
N ALA A 29 15.12 -9.31 3.73
CA ALA A 29 13.72 -9.08 4.10
C ALA A 29 13.63 -8.86 5.61
N ALA A 30 12.89 -7.85 6.02
CA ALA A 30 12.68 -7.48 7.40
C ALA A 30 11.18 -7.28 7.68
N ALA A 31 10.82 -7.15 8.95
CA ALA A 31 9.48 -6.80 9.37
C ALA A 31 9.46 -5.36 9.87
N ILE A 32 8.39 -4.64 9.54
CA ILE A 32 8.04 -3.38 10.15
C ILE A 32 6.80 -3.62 11.00
N SER A 33 6.71 -2.99 12.14
CA SER A 33 5.52 -2.97 12.95
C SER A 33 4.99 -1.57 13.14
N PHE A 34 3.71 -1.49 13.44
CA PHE A 34 3.02 -0.25 13.74
C PHE A 34 2.56 -0.29 15.19
N ASP A 35 2.69 0.82 15.89
CA ASP A 35 2.30 0.94 17.28
C ASP A 35 1.54 2.24 17.50
N LYS A 36 0.95 2.41 18.68
CA LYS A 36 0.27 3.63 19.05
C LYS A 36 1.14 4.47 19.99
N THR A 37 1.22 5.75 19.70
CA THR A 37 1.76 6.72 20.66
C THR A 37 0.87 6.82 21.90
N SER A 38 1.36 7.46 22.95
CA SER A 38 0.55 7.81 24.13
C SER A 38 -0.64 8.72 23.78
N GLY A 39 -0.58 9.46 22.67
CA GLY A 39 -1.68 10.26 22.13
C GLY A 39 -2.71 9.46 21.33
N GLY A 40 -2.46 8.17 21.08
CA GLY A 40 -3.35 7.29 20.34
C GLY A 40 -3.08 7.21 18.83
N ASP A 41 -2.17 8.03 18.30
CA ASP A 41 -1.81 8.02 16.88
C ASP A 41 -0.95 6.82 16.53
N TRP A 42 -1.20 6.22 15.38
CA TRP A 42 -0.36 5.18 14.82
C TRP A 42 0.96 5.75 14.34
N VAL A 43 2.02 5.02 14.62
CA VAL A 43 3.39 5.31 14.15
C VAL A 43 4.04 4.03 13.66
N MET A 44 4.94 4.20 12.71
CA MET A 44 5.75 3.10 12.24
C MET A 44 6.93 2.87 13.17
N GLU A 45 7.04 1.64 13.66
CA GLU A 45 8.13 1.21 14.53
C GLU A 45 9.21 0.50 13.72
N LYS A 46 10.42 0.92 13.92
CA LYS A 46 11.58 0.37 13.22
C LYS A 46 11.96 -0.99 13.79
N SER A 47 11.94 -2.02 12.96
CA SER A 47 12.45 -3.33 13.34
C SER A 47 13.98 -3.30 13.51
N ALA A 48 14.47 -3.94 14.57
CA ALA A 48 15.91 -4.14 14.76
C ALA A 48 16.59 -4.97 13.64
N TRP A 49 15.80 -5.61 12.78
CA TRP A 49 16.27 -6.44 11.68
C TRP A 49 16.47 -5.68 10.37
N ILE A 50 16.10 -4.41 10.35
CA ILE A 50 16.37 -3.54 9.22
C ILE A 50 17.82 -3.06 9.34
N TYR A 51 18.57 -3.16 8.25
CA TYR A 51 19.95 -2.70 8.25
C TYR A 51 20.04 -1.21 8.55
N PRO A 52 20.77 -0.80 9.62
CA PRO A 52 20.85 0.60 10.02
C PRO A 52 21.36 1.55 8.93
N ALA A 53 22.25 1.04 8.05
CA ALA A 53 22.79 1.83 6.95
C ALA A 53 21.70 2.34 5.99
N PHE A 54 20.63 1.58 5.82
CA PHE A 54 19.51 1.98 4.97
C PHE A 54 18.62 3.03 5.61
N TYR A 55 18.65 3.13 6.92
CA TYR A 55 17.99 4.19 7.66
C TYR A 55 18.68 5.53 7.56
N THR A 56 20.01 5.52 7.73
CA THR A 56 20.79 6.75 7.82
C THR A 56 20.89 7.49 6.50
N VAL A 57 20.84 6.76 5.40
CA VAL A 57 21.01 7.35 4.05
C VAL A 57 19.76 8.03 3.54
N SER A 58 18.59 7.67 4.07
CA SER A 58 17.39 8.06 3.35
C SER A 58 16.15 8.33 4.18
N HIS A 59 16.18 8.12 5.47
CA HIS A 59 14.95 7.96 6.25
C HIS A 59 14.00 6.90 5.64
N ASN A 60 14.47 6.16 4.66
CA ASN A 60 13.77 5.14 3.91
C ASN A 60 14.14 3.77 4.40
N ILE A 61 13.13 2.99 4.62
CA ILE A 61 13.25 1.61 5.03
C ILE A 61 13.70 0.73 3.85
N LEU A 62 13.50 1.20 2.64
CA LEU A 62 13.65 0.42 1.42
C LEU A 62 14.49 1.15 0.39
N PRO A 63 15.79 0.94 0.35
CA PRO A 63 16.60 1.35 -0.77
C PRO A 63 16.33 0.38 -1.93
N THR A 64 15.53 0.81 -2.87
CA THR A 64 15.10 -0.04 -3.99
C THR A 64 15.78 0.27 -5.29
N ASP A 65 16.42 1.42 -5.36
CA ASP A 65 17.08 1.87 -6.57
C ASP A 65 18.22 0.94 -7.00
N ASP A 66 18.75 0.17 -6.04
CA ASP A 66 19.85 -0.76 -6.26
C ASP A 66 19.40 -2.21 -6.54
N VAL A 67 18.08 -2.50 -6.54
CA VAL A 67 17.59 -3.85 -6.82
C VAL A 67 17.20 -3.96 -8.30
N PRO A 68 17.97 -4.69 -9.12
CA PRO A 68 17.59 -4.92 -10.50
C PRO A 68 16.20 -5.54 -10.61
N GLY A 69 15.31 -4.91 -11.38
CA GLY A 69 13.94 -5.39 -11.57
C GLY A 69 12.92 -4.89 -10.55
N SER A 70 13.30 -4.06 -9.59
CA SER A 70 12.34 -3.36 -8.74
C SER A 70 11.60 -2.31 -9.56
N ALA A 71 10.32 -2.50 -9.78
CA ALA A 71 9.47 -1.51 -10.48
C ALA A 71 9.13 -0.29 -9.60
N LYS A 72 9.44 -0.35 -8.31
CA LYS A 72 9.13 0.72 -7.35
C LYS A 72 10.37 1.56 -7.10
N THR A 73 10.24 2.84 -7.35
CA THR A 73 11.26 3.80 -6.96
C THR A 73 11.25 3.97 -5.44
N ARG A 74 12.35 4.46 -4.89
CA ARG A 74 12.50 4.79 -3.48
C ARG A 74 11.35 5.66 -2.96
N ASP A 75 11.01 6.73 -3.69
CA ASP A 75 9.98 7.68 -3.28
C ASP A 75 8.60 7.04 -3.22
N SER A 76 8.27 6.16 -4.17
CA SER A 76 6.98 5.46 -4.16
C SER A 76 6.85 4.43 -3.02
N GLN A 77 7.93 4.01 -2.44
CA GLN A 77 7.89 3.13 -1.27
C GLN A 77 7.73 3.91 0.02
N VAL A 78 8.28 5.11 0.11
CA VAL A 78 7.97 6.04 1.20
C VAL A 78 6.51 6.38 1.18
N ASP A 79 5.97 6.78 0.04
CA ASP A 79 4.54 7.05 -0.13
C ASP A 79 3.69 5.88 0.38
N TYR A 80 4.08 4.65 0.03
CA TYR A 80 3.38 3.43 0.46
C TYR A 80 3.38 3.28 1.99
N MET A 81 4.53 3.43 2.63
CA MET A 81 4.65 3.27 4.09
C MET A 81 3.92 4.37 4.85
N GLU A 82 4.04 5.62 4.38
CA GLU A 82 3.32 6.75 4.96
C GLU A 82 1.81 6.59 4.79
N SER A 83 1.35 6.04 3.67
CA SER A 83 -0.06 5.81 3.43
C SER A 83 -0.70 4.85 4.43
N ILE A 84 0.05 3.85 4.92
CA ILE A 84 -0.44 2.94 5.95
C ILE A 84 -0.71 3.70 7.25
N VAL A 85 0.24 4.53 7.69
CA VAL A 85 0.11 5.34 8.91
C VAL A 85 -1.03 6.34 8.78
N HIS A 86 -1.08 7.07 7.66
CA HIS A 86 -2.17 8.03 7.39
C HIS A 86 -3.54 7.35 7.33
N GLY A 87 -3.61 6.18 6.70
CA GLY A 87 -4.84 5.40 6.60
C GLY A 87 -5.36 4.96 7.97
N MET A 88 -4.48 4.43 8.82
CA MET A 88 -4.86 4.00 10.18
C MET A 88 -5.25 5.18 11.06
N ASN A 89 -4.58 6.33 10.95
CA ASN A 89 -4.90 7.54 11.71
C ASN A 89 -6.19 8.22 11.23
N SER A 90 -6.54 8.08 9.96
CA SER A 90 -7.82 8.57 9.41
C SER A 90 -9.03 7.73 9.85
N GLY A 91 -8.81 6.48 10.25
CA GLY A 91 -9.83 5.58 10.77
C GLY A 91 -9.48 4.13 10.50
N LEU A 92 -9.23 3.38 11.57
CA LEU A 92 -8.79 1.98 11.44
C LEU A 92 -9.83 1.11 10.71
N ASP A 93 -11.11 1.26 11.04
CA ASP A 93 -12.17 0.46 10.42
C ASP A 93 -12.27 0.73 8.91
N SER A 94 -12.25 2.01 8.51
CA SER A 94 -12.27 2.38 7.09
C SER A 94 -11.01 1.94 6.35
N TYR A 95 -9.85 1.93 7.02
CA TYR A 95 -8.61 1.38 6.47
C TYR A 95 -8.72 -0.13 6.24
N LEU A 96 -9.29 -0.86 7.20
CA LEU A 96 -9.52 -2.32 7.07
C LEU A 96 -10.55 -2.63 5.97
N ASP A 97 -11.59 -1.81 5.80
CA ASP A 97 -12.54 -1.93 4.69
C ASP A 97 -11.82 -1.84 3.34
N VAL A 98 -10.89 -0.90 3.17
CA VAL A 98 -10.08 -0.79 1.95
C VAL A 98 -9.20 -2.04 1.77
N ARG A 99 -8.56 -2.53 2.82
CA ARG A 99 -7.74 -3.77 2.75
C ARG A 99 -8.58 -4.97 2.32
N LEU A 100 -9.78 -5.10 2.86
CA LEU A 100 -10.72 -6.16 2.46
C LEU A 100 -11.16 -6.03 1.00
N ALA A 101 -11.46 -4.81 0.54
CA ALA A 101 -11.83 -4.54 -0.84
C ALA A 101 -10.69 -4.88 -1.83
N ILE A 102 -9.42 -4.61 -1.46
CA ILE A 102 -8.23 -5.00 -2.22
C ILE A 102 -8.15 -6.53 -2.36
N LEU A 103 -8.30 -7.25 -1.26
CA LEU A 103 -8.27 -8.73 -1.27
C LEU A 103 -9.38 -9.30 -2.15
N LEU A 104 -10.58 -8.75 -2.07
CA LEU A 104 -11.71 -9.13 -2.90
C LEU A 104 -11.43 -8.86 -4.39
N PHE A 105 -10.93 -7.66 -4.71
CA PHE A 105 -10.57 -7.30 -6.08
C PHE A 105 -9.57 -8.29 -6.68
N ARG A 106 -8.48 -8.58 -5.96
CA ARG A 106 -7.45 -9.53 -6.40
C ARG A 106 -8.01 -10.93 -6.60
N ASN A 107 -8.84 -11.39 -5.66
CA ASN A 107 -9.45 -12.72 -5.74
C ASN A 107 -10.37 -12.85 -6.95
N VAL A 108 -11.28 -11.89 -7.16
CA VAL A 108 -12.20 -11.89 -8.30
C VAL A 108 -11.44 -11.78 -9.62
N TYR A 109 -10.45 -10.89 -9.70
CA TYR A 109 -9.64 -10.73 -10.90
C TYR A 109 -8.88 -12.01 -11.27
N THR A 110 -8.33 -12.71 -10.29
CA THR A 110 -7.57 -13.94 -10.51
C THR A 110 -8.44 -15.13 -10.89
N ASN A 111 -9.60 -15.28 -10.24
CA ASN A 111 -10.43 -16.48 -10.38
C ASN A 111 -11.55 -16.34 -11.42
N GLU A 112 -12.16 -15.15 -11.52
CA GLU A 112 -13.33 -14.90 -12.37
C GLU A 112 -12.97 -14.10 -13.65
N GLY A 113 -11.72 -13.67 -13.76
CA GLY A 113 -11.25 -12.87 -14.87
C GLY A 113 -11.94 -11.50 -14.98
N LYS A 114 -12.05 -11.00 -16.21
CA LYS A 114 -12.53 -9.64 -16.48
C LYS A 114 -14.03 -9.41 -16.23
N LYS A 115 -14.82 -10.47 -16.13
CA LYS A 115 -16.29 -10.39 -16.12
C LYS A 115 -16.87 -9.51 -15.01
N TYR A 116 -16.25 -9.54 -13.82
CA TYR A 116 -16.75 -8.81 -12.65
C TYR A 116 -15.81 -7.69 -12.18
N VAL A 117 -14.74 -7.42 -12.92
CA VAL A 117 -13.72 -6.47 -12.49
C VAL A 117 -14.28 -5.07 -12.24
N HIS A 118 -15.21 -4.61 -13.08
CA HIS A 118 -15.83 -3.29 -12.91
C HIS A 118 -16.65 -3.18 -11.61
N LYS A 119 -17.29 -4.27 -11.16
CA LYS A 119 -18.05 -4.28 -9.90
C LYS A 119 -17.14 -4.19 -8.68
N VAL A 120 -16.05 -4.97 -8.70
CA VAL A 120 -15.08 -4.92 -7.57
C VAL A 120 -14.24 -3.66 -7.61
N ALA A 121 -14.01 -3.07 -8.80
CA ALA A 121 -13.40 -1.74 -8.92
C ALA A 121 -14.27 -0.65 -8.28
N ALA A 122 -15.57 -0.67 -8.56
CA ALA A 122 -16.51 0.26 -7.93
C ALA A 122 -16.58 0.09 -6.41
N LEU A 123 -16.55 -1.16 -5.93
CA LEU A 123 -16.48 -1.44 -4.48
C LEU A 123 -15.19 -0.91 -3.86
N LEU A 124 -14.03 -1.19 -4.48
CA LEU A 124 -12.74 -0.70 -4.01
C LEU A 124 -12.70 0.83 -4.02
N LEU A 125 -13.20 1.46 -5.07
CA LEU A 125 -13.29 2.92 -5.15
C LEU A 125 -14.18 3.48 -4.05
N SER A 126 -15.34 2.87 -3.76
CA SER A 126 -16.22 3.29 -2.66
C SER A 126 -15.57 3.16 -1.28
N ALA A 127 -14.70 2.17 -1.08
CA ALA A 127 -13.90 2.06 0.15
C ALA A 127 -12.83 3.17 0.21
N LEU A 128 -12.13 3.42 -0.91
CA LEU A 128 -11.12 4.48 -1.01
C LEU A 128 -11.68 5.90 -0.88
N GLU A 129 -12.96 6.12 -1.19
CA GLU A 129 -13.64 7.39 -0.91
C GLU A 129 -13.72 7.69 0.59
N LYS A 130 -13.84 6.65 1.42
CA LYS A 130 -13.90 6.78 2.88
C LYS A 130 -12.50 6.89 3.51
N ASN A 131 -11.52 6.20 2.93
CA ASN A 131 -10.13 6.24 3.39
C ASN A 131 -9.16 6.20 2.18
N PRO A 132 -8.81 7.35 1.63
CA PRO A 132 -8.01 7.45 0.40
C PRO A 132 -6.52 7.20 0.60
N HIS A 133 -6.08 6.98 1.83
CA HIS A 133 -4.67 6.80 2.18
C HIS A 133 -4.16 5.36 1.96
N ASN A 134 -4.69 4.65 0.96
CA ASN A 134 -4.21 3.31 0.64
C ASN A 134 -3.65 3.26 -0.78
N ILE A 135 -2.33 3.47 -0.90
CA ILE A 135 -1.61 3.48 -2.18
C ILE A 135 -1.79 2.17 -2.95
N GLU A 136 -1.81 1.02 -2.27
CA GLU A 136 -1.99 -0.28 -2.92
C GLU A 136 -3.33 -0.37 -3.65
N GLY A 137 -4.39 0.18 -3.06
CA GLY A 137 -5.70 0.24 -3.69
C GLY A 137 -5.71 1.11 -4.95
N TRP A 138 -5.07 2.26 -4.90
CA TRP A 138 -4.93 3.14 -6.06
C TRP A 138 -4.07 2.50 -7.16
N GLU A 139 -2.90 1.95 -6.83
CA GLU A 139 -2.03 1.28 -7.80
C GLU A 139 -2.76 0.12 -8.49
N LEU A 140 -3.59 -0.61 -7.75
CA LEU A 140 -4.40 -1.69 -8.30
C LEU A 140 -5.41 -1.18 -9.33
N LEU A 141 -6.15 -0.10 -9.01
CA LEU A 141 -7.09 0.52 -9.93
C LEU A 141 -6.37 1.08 -11.16
N PHE A 142 -5.26 1.82 -10.99
CA PHE A 142 -4.50 2.42 -12.10
C PHE A 142 -3.91 1.37 -13.04
N THR A 143 -3.37 0.28 -12.50
CA THR A 143 -2.88 -0.84 -13.30
C THR A 143 -3.99 -1.44 -14.17
N HIS A 144 -5.20 -1.55 -13.64
CA HIS A 144 -6.32 -2.12 -14.38
C HIS A 144 -6.94 -1.16 -15.40
N ILE A 145 -6.87 0.15 -15.15
CA ILE A 145 -7.19 1.18 -16.17
C ILE A 145 -6.19 1.08 -17.33
N GLY A 146 -4.88 1.15 -17.03
CA GLY A 146 -3.82 1.09 -18.05
C GLY A 146 -3.82 -0.19 -18.87
N LEU A 147 -4.31 -1.30 -18.31
CA LEU A 147 -4.51 -2.56 -19.02
C LEU A 147 -5.87 -2.66 -19.73
N THR A 148 -6.61 -1.55 -19.83
CA THR A 148 -7.96 -1.51 -20.42
C THR A 148 -8.94 -2.51 -19.82
N THR A 149 -8.72 -2.88 -18.56
CA THR A 149 -9.62 -3.81 -17.87
C THR A 149 -10.82 -3.10 -17.27
N ILE A 150 -10.64 -1.86 -16.82
CA ILE A 150 -11.69 -0.94 -16.40
C ILE A 150 -11.90 0.03 -17.54
N THR A 151 -13.04 -0.07 -18.22
CA THR A 151 -13.38 0.76 -19.38
C THR A 151 -14.63 1.61 -19.15
N ASP A 152 -15.13 1.63 -17.92
CA ASP A 152 -16.28 2.44 -17.53
C ASP A 152 -15.80 3.88 -17.25
N ASP A 153 -16.17 4.81 -18.13
CA ASP A 153 -15.76 6.22 -18.06
C ASP A 153 -16.18 6.88 -16.75
N ASP A 154 -17.35 6.52 -16.20
CA ASP A 154 -17.84 7.07 -14.94
C ASP A 154 -16.95 6.63 -13.76
N ILE A 155 -16.52 5.36 -13.75
CA ILE A 155 -15.59 4.84 -12.75
C ILE A 155 -14.22 5.51 -12.90
N ILE A 156 -13.69 5.62 -14.11
CA ILE A 156 -12.41 6.27 -14.39
C ILE A 156 -12.43 7.71 -13.92
N GLN A 157 -13.44 8.48 -14.32
CA GLN A 157 -13.59 9.89 -13.91
C GLN A 157 -13.71 10.02 -12.39
N LYS A 158 -14.41 9.11 -11.73
CA LYS A 158 -14.56 9.09 -10.29
C LYS A 158 -13.22 8.79 -9.59
N ILE A 159 -12.41 7.86 -10.11
CA ILE A 159 -11.07 7.57 -9.61
C ILE A 159 -10.22 8.85 -9.62
N TYR A 160 -10.18 9.57 -10.74
CA TYR A 160 -9.45 10.83 -10.85
C TYR A 160 -9.93 11.89 -9.84
N ASN A 161 -11.23 12.06 -9.73
CA ASN A 161 -11.82 13.06 -8.85
C ASN A 161 -11.54 12.78 -7.36
N VAL A 162 -11.60 11.51 -6.95
CA VAL A 162 -11.36 11.11 -5.55
C VAL A 162 -9.88 11.18 -5.20
N PHE A 163 -8.98 10.81 -6.12
CA PHE A 163 -7.53 10.81 -5.85
C PHE A 163 -6.87 12.19 -5.96
N ARG A 164 -7.39 13.06 -6.82
CA ARG A 164 -6.81 14.38 -7.09
C ARG A 164 -6.47 15.23 -5.85
N PRO A 165 -7.28 15.29 -4.78
CA PRO A 165 -6.94 16.02 -3.57
C PRO A 165 -5.68 15.53 -2.87
N TYR A 166 -5.28 14.28 -3.11
CA TYR A 166 -4.13 13.62 -2.47
C TYR A 166 -2.89 13.60 -3.37
N ALA A 167 -2.97 14.18 -4.56
CA ALA A 167 -1.89 14.19 -5.56
C ALA A 167 -0.58 14.74 -5.01
N ASN A 168 -0.64 15.80 -4.20
CA ASN A 168 0.56 16.40 -3.61
C ASN A 168 1.14 15.56 -2.45
N LEU A 169 0.32 14.75 -1.80
CA LEU A 169 0.77 13.88 -0.71
C LEU A 169 1.44 12.60 -1.27
N TYR A 170 0.91 12.09 -2.39
CA TYR A 170 1.38 10.87 -3.04
C TYR A 170 1.78 11.15 -4.49
N THR A 171 2.77 12.01 -4.67
CA THR A 171 3.16 12.55 -5.99
C THR A 171 3.52 11.45 -6.99
N LYS A 172 4.30 10.44 -6.57
CA LYS A 172 4.71 9.35 -7.47
C LYS A 172 3.54 8.45 -7.88
N THR A 173 2.60 8.23 -6.99
CA THR A 173 1.38 7.49 -7.31
C THR A 173 0.50 8.27 -8.30
N TYR A 174 0.41 9.59 -8.11
CA TYR A 174 -0.34 10.45 -9.02
C TYR A 174 0.30 10.53 -10.41
N GLU A 175 1.64 10.63 -10.50
CA GLU A 175 2.36 10.56 -11.76
C GLU A 175 2.04 9.29 -12.54
N ARG A 176 1.94 8.14 -11.86
CA ARG A 176 1.54 6.86 -12.48
C ARG A 176 0.09 6.86 -12.95
N LEU A 177 -0.82 7.48 -12.20
CA LEU A 177 -2.21 7.64 -12.62
C LEU A 177 -2.32 8.39 -13.95
N LEU A 178 -1.51 9.44 -14.13
CA LEU A 178 -1.50 10.23 -15.37
C LEU A 178 -0.92 9.49 -16.58
N GLN A 179 -0.21 8.38 -16.34
CA GLN A 179 0.39 7.52 -17.37
C GLN A 179 -0.50 6.31 -17.73
N ALA A 180 -1.50 6.01 -16.92
CA ALA A 180 -2.44 4.90 -17.13
C ALA A 180 -3.52 5.27 -18.14
#